data_028da3d9278e87b293487a5fa46c12f6
#
_entry.id   028da3d9278e87b293487a5fa46c12f6
#
_cell.length_a   1.000
_cell.length_b   1.000
_cell.length_c   1.000
_cell.angle_alpha   90.00
_cell.angle_beta   90.00
_cell.angle_gamma   90.00
#
_symmetry.space_group_name_H-M   'P 1'
#
loop_
_entity.id
_entity.type
_entity.pdbx_description
1 polymer ?
#
loop_
_entity_poly.entity_id
_entity_poly.type
_entity_poly.pdbx_seq_one_letter_code
_entity_poly.pdbx_strand_id
1 'polypeptide(L)'
;MINKLKLPVGIEDFAEIQRDGFYYIDKTKLIEQLLNQWGKVNLFTRPRRFGKTLNMSMLRYFFQIGTDKTLFDGLYISHNTELCEEYMGRYPVVFLTLKNVDGISYENAVYRLKELVGVEAERFTFLLSSDKLTENEKERYRAIIELQGGKFSMDEEVLTSSLRTISQLLCKHYGKQTIVLIDEYDVPLDKAFQHGYYKEMAALIRSFFGQVLKSNEFLQFAVLTGCLRVSKESIFTGLNNFKVLSITDVRFDEQFGFTEDEVMDMLRAYNVESHLQEMKSWYDGYRFGDADIYCPWDVINHVDRLCGEPNATPQPYWINTSGNELVGRFIDKADQTTRNEIEELLMGNVIEKAVRLELTYDEIDNNIDNLWSVLFTTGYLTQADRQENGIYKLKIPNEEIREVFKFQIKEMFNNTVMRNRDELNSFWKAFSDGNAPKIEEQLTKTLSSTISVFDTKGSETQKENFYHAFLSGMLVGNPDWGVISNRESGNGFADIIIENENPDAGIIIELKCTRTLNELTSACEKAMTQIRDRRYDEYLRNEGRNDIWAYGIAFYKKRCRVVVEKLGV
;
A
#
# COMPACT_ATOMS: atom_id res chain seq x y z
N MET A 1 23.05 21.59 22.64
CA MET A 1 22.16 20.93 21.65
C MET A 1 22.81 19.61 21.29
N ILE A 2 22.23 18.49 21.66
CA ILE A 2 22.66 17.17 21.19
C ILE A 2 22.46 17.22 19.68
N ASN A 3 23.52 16.95 18.92
CA ASN A 3 23.46 16.91 17.46
C ASN A 3 22.58 15.70 17.09
N LYS A 4 21.28 15.91 16.90
CA LYS A 4 20.37 14.85 16.45
C LYS A 4 20.80 14.43 15.04
N LEU A 5 20.96 13.13 14.82
CA LEU A 5 21.17 12.59 13.48
C LEU A 5 19.99 12.97 12.58
N LYS A 6 20.22 13.10 11.28
CA LYS A 6 19.14 13.34 10.31
C LYS A 6 18.31 12.06 10.13
N LEU A 7 17.01 12.19 9.92
CA LEU A 7 16.17 11.05 9.55
C LEU A 7 16.32 10.70 8.07
N PRO A 8 16.44 9.42 7.69
CA PRO A 8 16.68 8.99 6.31
C PRO A 8 15.38 8.96 5.48
N VAL A 9 14.66 10.08 5.41
CA VAL A 9 13.40 10.16 4.63
C VAL A 9 13.72 10.03 3.14
N GLY A 10 13.22 8.95 2.52
CA GLY A 10 13.40 8.69 1.09
C GLY A 10 14.78 8.17 0.67
N ILE A 11 15.67 7.83 1.61
CA ILE A 11 17.00 7.29 1.32
C ILE A 11 16.93 5.77 1.30
N GLU A 12 17.36 5.18 0.19
CA GLU A 12 17.33 3.73 -0.05
C GLU A 12 18.75 3.11 -0.14
N ASP A 13 19.80 3.93 -0.12
CA ASP A 13 21.20 3.47 -0.19
C ASP A 13 21.84 3.42 1.19
N PHE A 14 22.33 2.23 1.57
CA PHE A 14 22.96 1.99 2.88
C PHE A 14 24.23 2.82 3.08
N ALA A 15 25.06 2.95 2.04
CA ALA A 15 26.31 3.70 2.17
C ALA A 15 26.06 5.22 2.32
N GLU A 16 25.04 5.77 1.69
CA GLU A 16 24.60 7.15 1.88
C GLU A 16 24.18 7.38 3.34
N ILE A 17 23.35 6.49 3.90
CA ILE A 17 22.93 6.58 5.31
C ILE A 17 24.14 6.62 6.24
N GLN A 18 25.11 5.71 6.06
CA GLN A 18 26.27 5.62 6.95
C GLN A 18 27.24 6.79 6.80
N ARG A 19 27.55 7.20 5.56
CA ARG A 19 28.53 8.25 5.27
C ARG A 19 28.05 9.65 5.69
N ASP A 20 26.75 9.91 5.47
CA ASP A 20 26.18 11.23 5.73
C ASP A 20 25.62 11.36 7.16
N GLY A 21 25.75 10.30 7.97
CA GLY A 21 25.40 10.29 9.39
C GLY A 21 23.91 10.41 9.64
N PHE A 22 23.10 9.67 8.87
CA PHE A 22 21.65 9.54 9.14
C PHE A 22 21.40 8.55 10.28
N TYR A 23 20.24 8.65 10.90
CA TYR A 23 19.80 7.67 11.89
C TYR A 23 19.52 6.34 11.19
N TYR A 24 20.19 5.28 11.62
CA TYR A 24 20.03 3.94 11.06
C TYR A 24 19.57 2.96 12.13
N ILE A 25 18.48 2.25 11.88
CA ILE A 25 18.08 1.08 12.68
C ILE A 25 18.83 -0.12 12.14
N ASP A 26 19.69 -0.70 12.98
CA ASP A 26 20.62 -1.73 12.56
C ASP A 26 19.92 -3.06 12.23
N LYS A 27 19.90 -3.40 10.95
CA LYS A 27 19.39 -4.67 10.42
C LYS A 27 20.51 -5.61 9.94
N THR A 28 21.74 -5.36 10.32
CA THR A 28 22.88 -6.20 9.87
C THR A 28 22.87 -7.62 10.42
N LYS A 29 22.03 -7.92 11.44
CA LYS A 29 21.71 -9.29 11.87
C LYS A 29 21.13 -10.15 10.72
N LEU A 30 20.49 -9.50 9.73
CA LEU A 30 20.07 -10.17 8.47
C LEU A 30 21.24 -10.90 7.80
N ILE A 31 22.43 -10.30 7.78
CA ILE A 31 23.63 -10.87 7.15
C ILE A 31 24.02 -12.16 7.86
N GLU A 32 24.12 -12.14 9.19
CA GLU A 32 24.46 -13.31 9.99
C GLU A 32 23.44 -14.43 9.81
N GLN A 33 22.13 -14.11 9.90
CA GLN A 33 21.07 -15.08 9.69
C GLN A 33 21.10 -15.68 8.27
N LEU A 34 21.35 -14.83 7.26
CA LEU A 34 21.46 -15.27 5.87
C LEU A 34 22.64 -16.23 5.70
N LEU A 35 23.82 -15.87 6.20
CA LEU A 35 25.03 -16.68 6.06
C LEU A 35 24.91 -18.02 6.79
N ASN A 36 24.23 -18.07 7.92
CA ASN A 36 24.00 -19.30 8.68
C ASN A 36 22.94 -20.22 8.04
N GLN A 37 22.06 -19.71 7.20
CA GLN A 37 20.87 -20.43 6.74
C GLN A 37 20.60 -20.32 5.23
N TRP A 38 21.50 -19.76 4.43
CA TRP A 38 21.23 -19.51 3.01
C TRP A 38 20.92 -20.78 2.20
N GLY A 39 19.98 -20.64 1.27
CA GLY A 39 19.81 -21.57 0.16
C GLY A 39 20.49 -21.02 -1.09
N LYS A 40 20.56 -21.81 -2.16
CA LYS A 40 21.15 -21.33 -3.43
C LYS A 40 20.45 -20.09 -3.97
N VAL A 41 19.12 -20.01 -3.79
CA VAL A 41 18.29 -18.83 -4.10
C VAL A 41 17.37 -18.55 -2.92
N ASN A 42 17.46 -17.35 -2.38
CA ASN A 42 16.68 -16.90 -1.22
C ASN A 42 15.71 -15.81 -1.68
N LEU A 43 14.42 -16.05 -1.56
CA LEU A 43 13.37 -15.10 -1.93
C LEU A 43 12.68 -14.58 -0.68
N PHE A 44 12.82 -13.28 -0.43
CA PHE A 44 12.09 -12.59 0.63
C PHE A 44 10.86 -11.88 0.03
N THR A 45 9.68 -12.26 0.48
CA THR A 45 8.44 -11.55 0.15
C THR A 45 7.96 -10.77 1.35
N ARG A 46 7.92 -9.44 1.22
CA ARG A 46 7.47 -8.50 2.25
C ARG A 46 6.63 -7.40 1.60
N PRO A 47 5.67 -6.81 2.31
CA PRO A 47 4.91 -5.68 1.79
C PRO A 47 5.81 -4.53 1.33
N ARG A 48 5.26 -3.59 0.58
CA ARG A 48 5.98 -2.37 0.20
C ARG A 48 6.34 -1.58 1.45
N ARG A 49 7.50 -0.84 1.42
CA ARG A 49 7.96 0.08 2.49
C ARG A 49 8.51 -0.57 3.75
N PHE A 50 8.75 -1.88 3.74
CA PHE A 50 9.36 -2.62 4.85
C PHE A 50 10.89 -2.75 4.71
N GLY A 51 11.58 -1.81 4.06
CA GLY A 51 13.04 -1.73 4.03
C GLY A 51 13.73 -2.74 3.10
N LYS A 52 13.02 -3.36 2.14
CA LYS A 52 13.61 -4.35 1.20
C LYS A 52 14.82 -3.80 0.45
N THR A 53 14.66 -2.67 -0.22
CA THR A 53 15.72 -2.05 -1.04
C THR A 53 16.93 -1.65 -0.20
N LEU A 54 16.72 -1.08 0.99
CA LEU A 54 17.80 -0.71 1.90
C LEU A 54 18.58 -1.93 2.38
N ASN A 55 17.89 -3.03 2.74
CA ASN A 55 18.53 -4.28 3.11
C ASN A 55 19.32 -4.89 1.93
N MET A 56 18.79 -4.79 0.71
CA MET A 56 19.52 -5.25 -0.48
C MET A 56 20.76 -4.40 -0.76
N SER A 57 20.69 -3.08 -0.57
CA SER A 57 21.84 -2.17 -0.62
C SER A 57 22.89 -2.54 0.44
N MET A 58 22.46 -2.79 1.69
CA MET A 58 23.33 -3.25 2.77
C MET A 58 24.04 -4.56 2.41
N LEU A 59 23.33 -5.57 1.91
CA LEU A 59 23.93 -6.84 1.47
C LEU A 59 24.96 -6.63 0.35
N ARG A 60 24.65 -5.76 -0.62
CA ARG A 60 25.58 -5.40 -1.69
C ARG A 60 26.88 -4.87 -1.11
N TYR A 61 26.83 -3.85 -0.26
CA TYR A 61 28.04 -3.27 0.33
C TYR A 61 28.78 -4.23 1.25
N PHE A 62 28.09 -5.15 1.93
CA PHE A 62 28.77 -6.13 2.76
C PHE A 62 29.62 -7.12 1.93
N PHE A 63 29.06 -7.67 0.86
CA PHE A 63 29.75 -8.72 0.10
C PHE A 63 30.71 -8.22 -0.98
N GLN A 64 30.44 -7.04 -1.55
CA GLN A 64 31.11 -6.56 -2.76
C GLN A 64 32.60 -6.29 -2.55
N ILE A 65 33.45 -6.87 -3.44
CA ILE A 65 34.89 -6.60 -3.51
C ILE A 65 35.11 -5.09 -3.71
N GLY A 66 36.04 -4.52 -2.94
CA GLY A 66 36.40 -3.10 -3.02
C GLY A 66 35.48 -2.16 -2.23
N THR A 67 34.51 -2.68 -1.49
CA THR A 67 33.67 -1.84 -0.62
C THR A 67 34.46 -1.33 0.59
N ASP A 68 34.11 -0.13 0.99
CA ASP A 68 34.56 0.48 2.24
C ASP A 68 33.95 -0.27 3.44
N LYS A 69 34.80 -1.00 4.15
CA LYS A 69 34.38 -1.82 5.29
C LYS A 69 33.95 -0.99 6.50
N THR A 70 34.41 0.26 6.61
CA THR A 70 34.07 1.15 7.73
C THR A 70 32.59 1.51 7.78
N LEU A 71 31.83 1.26 6.69
CA LEU A 71 30.37 1.39 6.67
C LEU A 71 29.66 0.51 7.69
N PHE A 72 30.33 -0.54 8.17
CA PHE A 72 29.77 -1.51 9.14
C PHE A 72 30.32 -1.32 10.56
N ASP A 73 31.22 -0.34 10.79
CA ASP A 73 31.81 -0.12 12.10
C ASP A 73 30.73 0.23 13.14
N GLY A 74 30.78 -0.48 14.28
CA GLY A 74 29.82 -0.32 15.38
C GLY A 74 28.43 -0.93 15.15
N LEU A 75 28.17 -1.54 13.98
CA LEU A 75 26.94 -2.27 13.72
C LEU A 75 27.03 -3.72 14.23
N TYR A 76 25.90 -4.36 14.44
CA TYR A 76 25.80 -5.72 15.01
C TYR A 76 26.75 -6.71 14.30
N ILE A 77 26.76 -6.72 12.97
CA ILE A 77 27.59 -7.67 12.20
C ILE A 77 29.09 -7.48 12.45
N SER A 78 29.56 -6.27 12.77
CA SER A 78 30.97 -5.99 13.03
C SER A 78 31.53 -6.73 14.27
N HIS A 79 30.65 -7.16 15.17
CA HIS A 79 31.03 -7.97 16.34
C HIS A 79 31.26 -9.44 15.98
N ASN A 80 30.77 -9.91 14.82
CA ASN A 80 31.06 -11.26 14.31
C ASN A 80 32.27 -11.23 13.38
N THR A 81 33.45 -11.21 13.98
CA THR A 81 34.73 -11.08 13.27
C THR A 81 34.97 -12.21 12.27
N GLU A 82 34.54 -13.43 12.58
CA GLU A 82 34.72 -14.62 11.73
C GLU A 82 33.95 -14.43 10.41
N LEU A 83 32.67 -14.07 10.47
CA LEU A 83 31.88 -13.81 9.27
C LEU A 83 32.40 -12.59 8.48
N CYS A 84 32.84 -11.54 9.18
CA CYS A 84 33.43 -10.38 8.51
C CYS A 84 34.72 -10.72 7.78
N GLU A 85 35.61 -11.51 8.39
CA GLU A 85 36.85 -11.93 7.75
C GLU A 85 36.63 -12.84 6.53
N GLU A 86 35.65 -13.73 6.61
CA GLU A 86 35.34 -14.69 5.55
C GLU A 86 34.60 -14.08 4.38
N TYR A 87 33.60 -13.17 4.64
CA TYR A 87 32.63 -12.73 3.65
C TYR A 87 32.71 -11.25 3.27
N MET A 88 33.08 -10.35 4.21
CA MET A 88 33.01 -8.91 3.98
C MET A 88 34.02 -8.43 2.93
N GLY A 89 33.47 -7.93 1.81
CA GLY A 89 34.29 -7.42 0.69
C GLY A 89 35.02 -8.52 -0.08
N ARG A 90 34.51 -9.76 -0.11
CA ARG A 90 35.19 -10.94 -0.67
C ARG A 90 34.59 -11.51 -1.95
N TYR A 91 33.42 -11.01 -2.38
CA TYR A 91 32.66 -11.58 -3.50
C TYR A 91 32.42 -10.56 -4.60
N PRO A 92 32.48 -10.96 -5.88
CA PRO A 92 31.85 -10.14 -6.91
C PRO A 92 30.33 -10.16 -6.72
N VAL A 93 29.71 -8.97 -6.80
CA VAL A 93 28.27 -8.80 -6.62
C VAL A 93 27.66 -8.15 -7.85
N VAL A 94 26.62 -8.78 -8.39
CA VAL A 94 25.71 -8.20 -9.40
C VAL A 94 24.43 -7.78 -8.71
N PHE A 95 24.07 -6.51 -8.84
CA PHE A 95 22.91 -5.93 -8.16
C PHE A 95 21.95 -5.27 -9.16
N LEU A 96 20.71 -5.73 -9.18
CA LEU A 96 19.65 -5.17 -10.03
C LEU A 96 18.45 -4.80 -9.20
N THR A 97 17.90 -3.61 -9.41
CA THR A 97 16.56 -3.24 -8.91
C THR A 97 15.60 -3.10 -10.08
N LEU A 98 14.58 -3.95 -10.13
CA LEU A 98 13.60 -3.94 -11.23
C LEU A 98 12.48 -2.90 -11.02
N LYS A 99 12.61 -2.03 -10.02
CA LYS A 99 11.65 -0.98 -9.65
C LYS A 99 11.15 -0.14 -10.83
N ASN A 100 12.05 0.16 -11.78
CA ASN A 100 11.77 1.02 -12.92
C ASN A 100 11.49 0.25 -14.23
N VAL A 101 11.35 -1.07 -14.18
CA VAL A 101 10.96 -1.88 -15.35
C VAL A 101 9.43 -1.89 -15.45
N ASP A 102 8.85 -0.75 -15.75
CA ASP A 102 7.43 -0.41 -15.67
C ASP A 102 6.85 0.12 -16.99
N GLY A 103 7.36 -0.36 -18.13
CA GLY A 103 6.93 0.07 -19.45
C GLY A 103 5.42 -0.09 -19.71
N ILE A 104 4.82 0.87 -20.43
CA ILE A 104 3.41 0.81 -20.87
C ILE A 104 3.18 -0.21 -22.00
N SER A 105 4.25 -0.72 -22.63
CA SER A 105 4.23 -1.81 -23.61
C SER A 105 5.39 -2.77 -23.33
N TYR A 106 5.30 -3.97 -23.93
CA TYR A 106 6.36 -4.98 -23.83
C TYR A 106 7.71 -4.43 -24.29
N GLU A 107 7.76 -3.76 -25.43
CA GLU A 107 8.98 -3.19 -26.00
C GLU A 107 9.62 -2.16 -25.08
N ASN A 108 8.79 -1.30 -24.46
CA ASN A 108 9.26 -0.31 -23.50
C ASN A 108 9.85 -0.97 -22.25
N ALA A 109 9.21 -2.02 -21.74
CA ALA A 109 9.68 -2.74 -20.58
C ALA A 109 10.99 -3.50 -20.87
N VAL A 110 11.09 -4.16 -22.05
CA VAL A 110 12.32 -4.79 -22.52
C VAL A 110 13.45 -3.78 -22.68
N TYR A 111 13.17 -2.61 -23.25
CA TYR A 111 14.15 -1.54 -23.35
C TYR A 111 14.70 -1.13 -21.97
N ARG A 112 13.82 -0.89 -20.99
CA ARG A 112 14.24 -0.54 -19.62
C ARG A 112 15.06 -1.66 -18.96
N LEU A 113 14.70 -2.91 -19.21
CA LEU A 113 15.47 -4.04 -18.69
C LEU A 113 16.88 -4.11 -19.32
N LYS A 114 17.01 -3.84 -20.63
CA LYS A 114 18.30 -3.73 -21.31
C LYS A 114 19.16 -2.60 -20.72
N GLU A 115 18.57 -1.42 -20.52
CA GLU A 115 19.24 -0.28 -19.88
C GLU A 115 19.75 -0.66 -18.48
N LEU A 116 18.92 -1.28 -17.66
CA LEU A 116 19.30 -1.69 -16.31
C LEU A 116 20.46 -2.69 -16.31
N VAL A 117 20.40 -3.71 -17.15
CA VAL A 117 21.46 -4.73 -17.26
C VAL A 117 22.74 -4.14 -17.84
N GLY A 118 22.64 -3.28 -18.85
CA GLY A 118 23.78 -2.63 -19.47
C GLY A 118 24.52 -1.72 -18.49
N VAL A 119 23.80 -0.86 -17.76
CA VAL A 119 24.39 0.03 -16.74
C VAL A 119 25.05 -0.78 -15.61
N GLU A 120 24.44 -1.87 -15.16
CA GLU A 120 25.08 -2.73 -14.15
C GLU A 120 26.34 -3.41 -14.74
N ALA A 121 26.28 -3.84 -16.00
CA ALA A 121 27.44 -4.44 -16.67
C ALA A 121 28.60 -3.43 -16.83
N GLU A 122 28.34 -2.16 -17.14
CA GLU A 122 29.39 -1.13 -17.26
C GLU A 122 30.28 -0.99 -16.02
N ARG A 123 29.81 -1.37 -14.84
CA ARG A 123 30.61 -1.41 -13.62
C ARG A 123 31.79 -2.38 -13.71
N PHE A 124 31.76 -3.32 -14.63
CA PHE A 124 32.74 -4.41 -14.79
C PHE A 124 33.57 -4.27 -16.06
N THR A 125 33.71 -3.07 -16.64
CA THR A 125 34.47 -2.82 -17.88
C THR A 125 35.93 -3.28 -17.80
N PHE A 126 36.49 -3.39 -16.59
CA PHE A 126 37.82 -3.99 -16.36
C PHE A 126 37.94 -5.43 -16.88
N LEU A 127 36.82 -6.15 -17.09
CA LEU A 127 36.81 -7.48 -17.67
C LEU A 127 37.39 -7.50 -19.10
N LEU A 128 37.24 -6.40 -19.86
CA LEU A 128 37.81 -6.26 -21.21
C LEU A 128 39.35 -6.31 -21.21
N SER A 129 39.98 -5.85 -20.12
CA SER A 129 41.43 -5.87 -19.95
C SER A 129 41.93 -7.06 -19.12
N SER A 130 41.03 -7.97 -18.70
CA SER A 130 41.41 -9.14 -17.91
C SER A 130 42.28 -10.12 -18.73
N ASP A 131 43.40 -10.53 -18.17
CA ASP A 131 44.28 -11.56 -18.70
C ASP A 131 43.77 -13.00 -18.50
N LYS A 132 42.77 -13.16 -17.63
CA LYS A 132 42.15 -14.46 -17.34
C LYS A 132 41.02 -14.82 -18.30
N LEU A 133 40.60 -13.89 -19.15
CA LEU A 133 39.51 -14.07 -20.10
C LEU A 133 40.03 -14.22 -21.53
N THR A 134 39.43 -15.15 -22.27
CA THR A 134 39.66 -15.31 -23.70
C THR A 134 39.00 -14.18 -24.51
N GLU A 135 39.45 -13.93 -25.74
CA GLU A 135 38.81 -12.90 -26.60
C GLU A 135 37.33 -13.22 -26.91
N ASN A 136 36.99 -14.51 -27.08
CA ASN A 136 35.56 -14.88 -27.26
C ASN A 136 34.69 -14.56 -26.03
N GLU A 137 35.25 -14.61 -24.83
CA GLU A 137 34.56 -14.25 -23.60
C GLU A 137 34.39 -12.73 -23.48
N LYS A 138 35.43 -11.98 -23.85
CA LYS A 138 35.36 -10.52 -23.92
C LYS A 138 34.37 -10.06 -24.98
N GLU A 139 34.26 -10.78 -26.12
CA GLU A 139 33.29 -10.50 -27.15
C GLU A 139 31.86 -10.70 -26.67
N ARG A 140 31.56 -11.78 -25.93
CA ARG A 140 30.27 -11.97 -25.29
C ARG A 140 29.93 -10.86 -24.30
N TYR A 141 30.94 -10.33 -23.59
CA TYR A 141 30.74 -9.20 -22.70
C TYR A 141 30.49 -7.90 -23.47
N ARG A 142 31.20 -7.64 -24.57
CA ARG A 142 30.98 -6.49 -25.44
C ARG A 142 29.54 -6.47 -25.93
N ALA A 143 28.96 -7.58 -26.32
CA ALA A 143 27.58 -7.69 -26.75
C ALA A 143 26.57 -7.22 -25.69
N ILE A 144 26.91 -7.28 -24.40
CA ILE A 144 26.06 -6.81 -23.31
C ILE A 144 26.13 -5.28 -23.15
N ILE A 145 27.33 -4.69 -23.32
CA ILE A 145 27.58 -3.27 -23.10
C ILE A 145 27.60 -2.43 -24.37
N GLU A 146 27.41 -3.05 -25.55
CA GLU A 146 27.41 -2.35 -26.83
C GLU A 146 26.27 -1.34 -26.94
N LEU A 147 26.63 -0.12 -27.35
CA LEU A 147 25.68 0.96 -27.55
C LEU A 147 25.48 1.22 -29.07
N GLN A 148 24.24 1.32 -29.49
CA GLN A 148 23.87 1.78 -30.82
C GLN A 148 22.93 2.99 -30.70
N GLY A 149 23.37 4.13 -31.21
CA GLY A 149 22.60 5.37 -31.06
C GLY A 149 22.37 5.81 -29.61
N GLY A 150 23.31 5.46 -28.71
CA GLY A 150 23.23 5.78 -27.28
C GLY A 150 22.33 4.86 -26.44
N LYS A 151 21.87 3.74 -27.04
CA LYS A 151 21.05 2.71 -26.36
C LYS A 151 21.76 1.38 -26.39
N PHE A 152 21.60 0.57 -25.33
CA PHE A 152 22.13 -0.79 -25.32
C PHE A 152 21.46 -1.63 -26.41
N SER A 153 22.29 -2.22 -27.31
CA SER A 153 21.84 -2.88 -28.54
C SER A 153 21.64 -4.39 -28.41
N MET A 154 21.87 -4.96 -27.19
CA MET A 154 21.72 -6.40 -26.95
C MET A 154 20.34 -6.89 -27.44
N ASP A 155 20.33 -8.03 -28.15
CA ASP A 155 19.08 -8.72 -28.48
C ASP A 155 18.49 -9.44 -27.25
N GLU A 156 17.35 -10.11 -27.42
CA GLU A 156 16.68 -10.80 -26.33
C GLU A 156 17.45 -12.03 -25.84
N GLU A 157 18.20 -12.71 -26.73
CA GLU A 157 19.03 -13.87 -26.36
C GLU A 157 20.23 -13.44 -25.50
N VAL A 158 20.91 -12.35 -25.90
CA VAL A 158 21.99 -11.73 -25.10
C VAL A 158 21.44 -11.22 -23.78
N LEU A 159 20.30 -10.56 -23.75
CA LEU A 159 19.65 -10.07 -22.55
C LEU A 159 19.36 -11.20 -21.56
N THR A 160 18.70 -12.27 -22.01
CA THR A 160 18.31 -13.38 -21.13
C THR A 160 19.52 -14.16 -20.58
N SER A 161 20.63 -14.21 -21.30
CA SER A 161 21.87 -14.87 -20.87
C SER A 161 22.86 -13.95 -20.15
N SER A 162 22.62 -12.64 -20.13
CA SER A 162 23.55 -11.61 -19.65
C SER A 162 24.06 -11.83 -18.23
N LEU A 163 23.16 -12.06 -17.25
CA LEU A 163 23.54 -12.24 -15.85
C LEU A 163 24.37 -13.50 -15.61
N ARG A 164 24.09 -14.58 -16.35
CA ARG A 164 24.90 -15.78 -16.29
C ARG A 164 26.29 -15.52 -16.88
N THR A 165 26.36 -14.83 -18.01
CA THR A 165 27.62 -14.44 -18.67
C THR A 165 28.44 -13.57 -17.73
N ILE A 166 27.89 -12.51 -17.16
CA ILE A 166 28.56 -11.64 -16.20
C ILE A 166 29.05 -12.44 -15.00
N SER A 167 28.23 -13.33 -14.42
CA SER A 167 28.60 -14.17 -13.29
C SER A 167 29.80 -15.08 -13.63
N GLN A 168 29.81 -15.67 -14.82
CA GLN A 168 30.93 -16.51 -15.32
C GLN A 168 32.22 -15.70 -15.43
N LEU A 169 32.15 -14.53 -16.05
CA LEU A 169 33.34 -13.71 -16.30
C LEU A 169 33.93 -13.15 -15.01
N LEU A 170 33.08 -12.70 -14.10
CA LEU A 170 33.49 -12.24 -12.77
C LEU A 170 34.11 -13.39 -11.95
N CYS A 171 33.48 -14.57 -11.99
CA CYS A 171 34.02 -15.74 -11.31
C CYS A 171 35.43 -16.13 -11.84
N LYS A 172 35.65 -16.11 -13.16
CA LYS A 172 36.96 -16.36 -13.74
C LYS A 172 38.00 -15.28 -13.36
N HIS A 173 37.57 -14.01 -13.38
CA HIS A 173 38.47 -12.90 -13.07
C HIS A 173 38.90 -12.90 -11.60
N TYR A 174 37.97 -13.06 -10.66
CA TYR A 174 38.29 -13.00 -9.23
C TYR A 174 38.63 -14.34 -8.59
N GLY A 175 38.33 -15.47 -9.26
CA GLY A 175 38.47 -16.80 -8.67
C GLY A 175 37.47 -17.10 -7.56
N LYS A 176 36.36 -16.35 -7.51
CA LYS A 176 35.28 -16.46 -6.54
C LYS A 176 33.92 -16.44 -7.24
N GLN A 177 33.01 -17.32 -6.82
CA GLN A 177 31.64 -17.32 -7.32
C GLN A 177 30.96 -15.98 -7.06
N THR A 178 29.99 -15.63 -7.90
CA THR A 178 29.29 -14.34 -7.87
C THR A 178 28.04 -14.42 -6.99
N ILE A 179 27.78 -13.41 -6.20
CA ILE A 179 26.50 -13.20 -5.52
C ILE A 179 25.62 -12.33 -6.42
N VAL A 180 24.34 -12.74 -6.59
CA VAL A 180 23.37 -12.01 -7.39
C VAL A 180 22.24 -11.52 -6.50
N LEU A 181 22.01 -10.21 -6.51
CA LEU A 181 21.00 -9.54 -5.74
C LEU A 181 19.98 -8.89 -6.69
N ILE A 182 18.71 -9.26 -6.55
CA ILE A 182 17.62 -8.76 -7.41
C ILE A 182 16.51 -8.18 -6.53
N ASP A 183 16.33 -6.88 -6.58
CA ASP A 183 15.30 -6.19 -5.82
C ASP A 183 14.05 -5.95 -6.67
N GLU A 184 12.87 -6.06 -6.03
CA GLU A 184 11.55 -5.85 -6.63
C GLU A 184 11.32 -6.67 -7.93
N TYR A 185 11.62 -7.99 -7.85
CA TYR A 185 11.59 -8.91 -8.99
C TYR A 185 10.20 -9.02 -9.65
N ASP A 186 9.14 -8.72 -8.94
CA ASP A 186 7.74 -8.85 -9.35
C ASP A 186 7.17 -7.59 -10.03
N VAL A 187 7.85 -6.44 -9.97
CA VAL A 187 7.37 -5.19 -10.57
C VAL A 187 7.15 -5.29 -12.09
N PRO A 188 8.05 -5.87 -12.91
CA PRO A 188 7.81 -6.02 -14.35
C PRO A 188 6.56 -6.83 -14.67
N LEU A 189 6.22 -7.79 -13.82
CA LEU A 189 5.06 -8.67 -14.00
C LEU A 189 3.76 -7.97 -13.57
N ASP A 190 3.79 -7.24 -12.46
CA ASP A 190 2.67 -6.43 -12.01
C ASP A 190 2.28 -5.40 -13.08
N LYS A 191 3.27 -4.67 -13.61
CA LYS A 191 3.04 -3.68 -14.66
C LYS A 191 2.61 -4.31 -15.99
N ALA A 192 3.19 -5.42 -16.37
CA ALA A 192 2.77 -6.16 -17.56
C ALA A 192 1.33 -6.66 -17.45
N PHE A 193 0.89 -7.09 -16.27
CA PHE A 193 -0.50 -7.47 -16.02
C PHE A 193 -1.43 -6.26 -16.15
N GLN A 194 -1.08 -5.13 -15.54
CA GLN A 194 -1.88 -3.90 -15.63
C GLN A 194 -2.04 -3.40 -17.08
N HIS A 195 -1.02 -3.59 -17.93
CA HIS A 195 -0.99 -3.10 -19.32
C HIS A 195 -1.27 -4.17 -20.38
N GLY A 196 -1.58 -5.42 -19.98
CA GLY A 196 -2.10 -6.45 -20.87
C GLY A 196 -1.05 -7.26 -21.68
N TYR A 197 0.25 -7.18 -21.31
CA TYR A 197 1.34 -7.96 -21.94
C TYR A 197 2.02 -8.93 -20.96
N TYR A 198 1.27 -9.42 -19.97
CA TYR A 198 1.79 -10.29 -18.90
C TYR A 198 2.45 -11.57 -19.41
N LYS A 199 1.87 -12.24 -20.41
CA LYS A 199 2.35 -13.52 -20.92
C LYS A 199 3.74 -13.42 -21.54
N GLU A 200 3.96 -12.38 -22.34
CA GLU A 200 5.23 -12.07 -22.99
C GLU A 200 6.30 -11.75 -21.93
N MET A 201 5.96 -10.88 -20.98
CA MET A 201 6.88 -10.50 -19.90
C MET A 201 7.21 -11.68 -18.98
N ALA A 202 6.24 -12.53 -18.63
CA ALA A 202 6.47 -13.72 -17.82
C ALA A 202 7.40 -14.72 -18.52
N ALA A 203 7.31 -14.87 -19.85
CA ALA A 203 8.21 -15.71 -20.63
C ALA A 203 9.64 -15.15 -20.63
N LEU A 204 9.80 -13.85 -20.84
CA LEU A 204 11.11 -13.17 -20.80
C LEU A 204 11.76 -13.31 -19.42
N ILE A 205 11.06 -12.92 -18.35
CA ILE A 205 11.57 -12.96 -16.97
C ILE A 205 11.90 -14.40 -16.53
N ARG A 206 11.09 -15.39 -16.96
CA ARG A 206 11.39 -16.81 -16.73
C ARG A 206 12.72 -17.22 -17.38
N SER A 207 12.95 -16.83 -18.63
CA SER A 207 14.22 -17.12 -19.33
C SER A 207 15.38 -16.41 -18.65
N PHE A 208 15.23 -15.13 -18.36
CA PHE A 208 16.25 -14.28 -17.72
C PHE A 208 16.69 -14.82 -16.36
N PHE A 209 15.75 -15.11 -15.46
CA PHE A 209 16.06 -15.69 -14.15
C PHE A 209 16.50 -17.16 -14.25
N GLY A 210 15.89 -17.92 -15.15
CA GLY A 210 16.24 -19.33 -15.36
C GLY A 210 17.70 -19.52 -15.68
N GLN A 211 18.27 -18.68 -16.53
CA GLN A 211 19.69 -18.75 -16.93
C GLN A 211 20.65 -18.50 -15.76
N VAL A 212 20.37 -17.53 -14.90
CA VAL A 212 21.26 -17.15 -13.80
C VAL A 212 21.05 -17.95 -12.52
N LEU A 213 19.80 -18.34 -12.21
CA LEU A 213 19.44 -18.97 -10.93
C LEU A 213 19.41 -20.50 -10.99
N LYS A 214 19.26 -21.10 -12.19
CA LYS A 214 19.21 -22.55 -12.36
C LYS A 214 20.53 -23.10 -12.86
N SER A 215 21.07 -24.10 -12.16
CA SER A 215 22.27 -24.84 -12.59
C SER A 215 23.46 -23.94 -12.99
N ASN A 216 23.60 -22.80 -12.35
CA ASN A 216 24.71 -21.87 -12.56
C ASN A 216 25.83 -22.18 -11.56
N GLU A 217 26.90 -22.79 -12.05
CA GLU A 217 28.09 -23.14 -11.27
C GLU A 217 28.90 -21.92 -10.79
N PHE A 218 28.71 -20.76 -11.45
CA PHE A 218 29.38 -19.51 -11.12
C PHE A 218 28.67 -18.70 -10.05
N LEU A 219 27.47 -19.12 -9.65
CA LEU A 219 26.67 -18.47 -8.62
C LEU A 219 27.08 -18.98 -7.24
N GLN A 220 27.39 -18.09 -6.29
CA GLN A 220 27.53 -18.44 -4.87
C GLN A 220 26.13 -18.68 -4.28
N PHE A 221 25.34 -17.65 -4.24
CA PHE A 221 23.92 -17.65 -3.95
C PHE A 221 23.25 -16.40 -4.55
N ALA A 222 21.93 -16.41 -4.58
CA ALA A 222 21.14 -15.24 -4.95
C ALA A 222 20.18 -14.85 -3.82
N VAL A 223 19.90 -13.54 -3.73
CA VAL A 223 18.82 -12.99 -2.90
C VAL A 223 17.89 -12.20 -3.81
N LEU A 224 16.60 -12.50 -3.71
CA LEU A 224 15.54 -11.79 -4.42
C LEU A 224 14.58 -11.17 -3.39
N THR A 225 14.06 -9.99 -3.69
CA THR A 225 12.99 -9.35 -2.92
C THR A 225 11.82 -8.97 -3.81
N GLY A 226 10.61 -9.05 -3.26
CA GLY A 226 9.37 -8.66 -3.92
C GLY A 226 8.20 -8.54 -2.93
N CYS A 227 7.04 -8.17 -3.42
CA CYS A 227 5.82 -8.12 -2.62
C CYS A 227 5.03 -9.43 -2.68
N LEU A 228 4.87 -9.98 -3.88
CA LEU A 228 4.13 -11.21 -4.11
C LEU A 228 5.06 -12.39 -4.32
N ARG A 229 4.62 -13.57 -3.90
CA ARG A 229 5.21 -14.81 -4.34
C ARG A 229 4.50 -15.24 -5.61
N VAL A 230 5.06 -14.89 -6.76
CA VAL A 230 4.54 -15.38 -8.04
C VAL A 230 4.75 -16.89 -8.11
N SER A 231 3.68 -17.63 -8.46
CA SER A 231 3.68 -19.08 -8.36
C SER A 231 4.77 -19.74 -9.21
N LYS A 232 5.17 -20.94 -8.80
CA LYS A 232 6.19 -21.72 -9.49
C LYS A 232 5.89 -21.94 -10.97
N GLU A 233 4.62 -21.93 -11.35
CA GLU A 233 4.19 -22.24 -12.72
C GLU A 233 4.45 -21.12 -13.72
N SER A 234 4.65 -19.87 -13.26
CA SER A 234 4.88 -18.77 -14.19
C SER A 234 6.35 -18.47 -14.42
N ILE A 235 7.14 -18.14 -13.38
CA ILE A 235 8.53 -17.68 -13.52
C ILE A 235 9.53 -18.69 -12.99
N PHE A 236 9.17 -19.40 -11.92
CA PHE A 236 10.07 -20.28 -11.20
C PHE A 236 9.86 -21.76 -11.53
N THR A 237 9.16 -22.08 -12.64
CA THR A 237 8.94 -23.46 -13.10
C THR A 237 10.27 -24.18 -13.28
N GLY A 238 10.42 -25.31 -12.56
CA GLY A 238 11.62 -26.13 -12.62
C GLY A 238 12.82 -25.59 -11.83
N LEU A 239 12.65 -24.54 -11.02
CA LEU A 239 13.63 -24.08 -10.05
C LEU A 239 13.36 -24.76 -8.69
N ASN A 240 14.04 -25.87 -8.42
CA ASN A 240 13.87 -26.64 -7.17
C ASN A 240 14.76 -26.13 -6.02
N ASN A 241 15.58 -25.12 -6.27
CA ASN A 241 16.59 -24.59 -5.36
C ASN A 241 16.18 -23.28 -4.67
N PHE A 242 14.89 -22.93 -4.71
CA PHE A 242 14.34 -21.75 -4.05
C PHE A 242 13.99 -21.99 -2.58
N LYS A 243 14.51 -21.12 -1.73
CA LYS A 243 14.08 -20.97 -0.34
C LYS A 243 13.24 -19.72 -0.26
N VAL A 244 11.93 -19.88 -0.08
CA VAL A 244 11.01 -18.75 0.04
C VAL A 244 10.78 -18.42 1.51
N LEU A 245 10.88 -17.15 1.83
CA LEU A 245 10.82 -16.57 3.17
C LEU A 245 9.73 -15.49 3.15
N SER A 246 8.49 -15.92 3.37
CA SER A 246 7.31 -15.03 3.32
C SER A 246 7.05 -14.35 4.67
N ILE A 247 6.00 -13.52 4.72
CA ILE A 247 5.55 -12.87 5.96
C ILE A 247 5.09 -13.86 7.05
N THR A 248 4.84 -15.12 6.69
CA THR A 248 4.42 -16.15 7.65
C THR A 248 5.60 -16.97 8.21
N ASP A 249 6.82 -16.75 7.69
CA ASP A 249 8.02 -17.45 8.13
C ASP A 249 8.61 -16.77 9.37
N VAL A 250 8.93 -17.56 10.41
CA VAL A 250 9.54 -17.06 11.66
C VAL A 250 11.03 -16.72 11.51
N ARG A 251 11.64 -17.14 10.39
CA ARG A 251 13.01 -16.75 10.06
C ARG A 251 13.00 -15.37 9.43
N PHE A 252 13.88 -14.49 9.86
CA PHE A 252 14.00 -13.12 9.36
C PHE A 252 12.75 -12.25 9.58
N ASP A 253 11.92 -12.59 10.57
CA ASP A 253 10.68 -11.88 10.85
C ASP A 253 10.90 -10.47 11.42
N GLU A 254 12.01 -10.23 12.12
CA GLU A 254 12.40 -8.91 12.62
C GLU A 254 13.29 -8.10 11.66
N GLN A 255 13.77 -8.70 10.55
CA GLN A 255 14.78 -8.07 9.70
C GLN A 255 14.19 -7.12 8.65
N PHE A 256 12.89 -7.16 8.46
CA PHE A 256 12.14 -6.28 7.56
C PHE A 256 11.07 -5.54 8.35
N GLY A 257 11.19 -4.22 8.45
CA GLY A 257 10.36 -3.41 9.33
C GLY A 257 11.04 -3.09 10.66
N PHE A 258 10.34 -2.46 11.59
CA PHE A 258 10.86 -2.07 12.89
C PHE A 258 10.11 -2.79 14.02
N THR A 259 10.86 -3.24 15.04
CA THR A 259 10.30 -3.76 16.28
C THR A 259 9.91 -2.62 17.22
N GLU A 260 9.11 -2.91 18.26
CA GLU A 260 8.71 -1.89 19.26
C GLU A 260 9.92 -1.28 19.97
N ASP A 261 10.92 -2.09 20.31
CA ASP A 261 12.14 -1.61 20.97
C ASP A 261 12.93 -0.65 20.08
N GLU A 262 13.08 -0.97 18.80
CA GLU A 262 13.75 -0.11 17.81
C GLU A 262 13.01 1.21 17.58
N VAL A 263 11.68 1.18 17.56
CA VAL A 263 10.84 2.40 17.47
C VAL A 263 10.99 3.22 18.74
N MET A 264 10.95 2.59 19.93
CA MET A 264 11.14 3.29 21.21
C MET A 264 12.51 3.98 21.26
N ASP A 265 13.56 3.31 20.83
CA ASP A 265 14.92 3.88 20.81
C ASP A 265 15.01 5.07 19.83
N MET A 266 14.36 4.98 18.68
CA MET A 266 14.24 6.12 17.76
C MET A 266 13.49 7.28 18.43
N LEU A 267 12.33 7.05 19.03
CA LEU A 267 11.54 8.09 19.69
C LEU A 267 12.33 8.77 20.82
N ARG A 268 13.10 8.03 21.60
CA ARG A 268 14.02 8.58 22.63
C ARG A 268 15.12 9.43 22.02
N ALA A 269 15.73 8.97 20.91
CA ALA A 269 16.78 9.73 20.23
C ALA A 269 16.29 11.10 19.74
N TYR A 270 15.01 11.22 19.43
CA TYR A 270 14.39 12.47 18.98
C TYR A 270 13.58 13.18 20.07
N ASN A 271 13.54 12.70 21.33
CA ASN A 271 12.79 13.22 22.48
C ASN A 271 11.28 13.36 22.18
N VAL A 272 10.68 12.33 21.59
CA VAL A 272 9.25 12.24 21.24
C VAL A 272 8.64 10.91 21.72
N GLU A 273 9.19 10.30 22.76
CA GLU A 273 8.75 9.01 23.31
C GLU A 273 7.32 9.00 23.84
N SER A 274 6.77 10.17 24.16
CA SER A 274 5.37 10.32 24.59
C SER A 274 4.37 9.90 23.50
N HIS A 275 4.81 9.86 22.22
CA HIS A 275 3.98 9.48 21.08
C HIS A 275 3.95 7.97 20.79
N LEU A 276 4.59 7.10 21.62
CA LEU A 276 4.65 5.67 21.34
C LEU A 276 3.26 5.03 21.17
N GLN A 277 2.31 5.34 22.03
CA GLN A 277 0.96 4.74 21.95
C GLN A 277 0.21 5.15 20.67
N GLU A 278 0.42 6.37 20.23
CA GLU A 278 -0.12 6.89 18.98
C GLU A 278 0.55 6.22 17.78
N MET A 279 1.89 6.13 17.77
CA MET A 279 2.66 5.38 16.76
C MET A 279 2.21 3.92 16.68
N LYS A 280 1.98 3.28 17.82
CA LYS A 280 1.51 1.90 17.89
C LYS A 280 0.15 1.71 17.25
N SER A 281 -0.79 2.59 17.54
CA SER A 281 -2.15 2.49 16.96
C SER A 281 -2.19 2.72 15.45
N TRP A 282 -1.28 3.57 14.93
CA TRP A 282 -1.30 4.00 13.54
C TRP A 282 -0.39 3.20 12.61
N TYR A 283 0.78 2.73 13.07
CA TYR A 283 1.84 2.22 12.18
C TYR A 283 2.39 0.85 12.56
N ASP A 284 1.93 0.28 13.69
CA ASP A 284 2.21 -1.08 14.13
C ASP A 284 1.19 -2.09 13.57
N GLY A 285 1.19 -3.28 14.13
CA GLY A 285 0.17 -4.31 13.97
C GLY A 285 0.40 -5.27 12.82
N TYR A 286 1.49 -5.14 12.08
CA TYR A 286 1.90 -6.15 11.11
C TYR A 286 2.54 -7.34 11.82
N ARG A 287 2.01 -8.54 11.60
CA ARG A 287 2.55 -9.77 12.16
C ARG A 287 3.35 -10.53 11.12
N PHE A 288 4.69 -10.51 11.27
CA PHE A 288 5.59 -11.34 10.47
C PHE A 288 6.08 -12.50 11.33
N GLY A 289 5.84 -13.75 10.90
CA GLY A 289 6.17 -14.91 11.73
C GLY A 289 5.61 -14.78 13.14
N ASP A 290 6.51 -14.61 14.11
CA ASP A 290 6.18 -14.41 15.53
C ASP A 290 6.37 -12.95 16.00
N ALA A 291 6.88 -12.06 15.15
CA ALA A 291 7.18 -10.68 15.50
C ALA A 291 6.06 -9.72 15.12
N ASP A 292 5.75 -8.76 15.99
CA ASP A 292 4.91 -7.60 15.69
C ASP A 292 5.81 -6.47 15.18
N ILE A 293 5.46 -5.90 14.03
CA ILE A 293 6.34 -5.06 13.23
C ILE A 293 5.63 -3.77 12.82
N TYR A 294 6.35 -2.65 12.95
CA TYR A 294 5.96 -1.33 12.44
C TYR A 294 6.42 -1.15 10.98
N CYS A 295 5.67 -0.37 10.21
CA CYS A 295 6.10 0.05 8.88
C CYS A 295 7.17 1.16 8.97
N PRO A 296 8.40 0.94 8.49
CA PRO A 296 9.50 1.91 8.61
C PRO A 296 9.22 3.26 7.98
N TRP A 297 8.61 3.26 6.80
CA TRP A 297 8.28 4.49 6.08
C TRP A 297 7.39 5.42 6.90
N ASP A 298 6.36 4.87 7.52
CA ASP A 298 5.37 5.63 8.26
C ASP A 298 5.97 6.16 9.56
N VAL A 299 6.72 5.31 10.27
CA VAL A 299 7.45 5.70 11.50
C VAL A 299 8.41 6.84 11.24
N ILE A 300 9.29 6.71 10.22
CA ILE A 300 10.29 7.73 9.89
C ILE A 300 9.63 9.05 9.51
N ASN A 301 8.61 9.03 8.64
CA ASN A 301 7.92 10.25 8.22
C ASN A 301 7.17 10.93 9.37
N HIS A 302 6.57 10.14 10.28
CA HIS A 302 5.88 10.73 11.42
C HIS A 302 6.85 11.32 12.45
N VAL A 303 7.97 10.66 12.74
CA VAL A 303 9.03 11.19 13.61
C VAL A 303 9.64 12.46 13.01
N ASP A 304 9.87 12.51 11.71
CA ASP A 304 10.35 13.72 11.03
C ASP A 304 9.37 14.89 11.22
N ARG A 305 8.08 14.61 11.06
CA ARG A 305 7.04 15.62 11.28
C ARG A 305 6.98 16.09 12.74
N LEU A 306 7.07 15.16 13.72
CA LEU A 306 7.12 15.50 15.14
C LEU A 306 8.33 16.36 15.52
N CYS A 307 9.47 16.22 14.81
CA CYS A 307 10.63 17.08 15.01
C CYS A 307 10.35 18.54 14.64
N GLY A 308 9.50 18.79 13.66
CA GLY A 308 9.08 20.13 13.25
C GLY A 308 7.85 20.65 13.99
N GLU A 309 6.93 19.77 14.33
CA GLU A 309 5.63 20.04 14.95
C GLU A 309 5.37 19.03 16.08
N PRO A 310 5.76 19.33 17.33
CA PRO A 310 5.73 18.38 18.44
C PRO A 310 4.34 17.81 18.79
N ASN A 311 3.29 18.43 18.35
CA ASN A 311 1.89 17.97 18.56
C ASN A 311 1.23 17.52 17.24
N ALA A 312 2.01 17.18 16.23
CA ALA A 312 1.50 16.70 14.96
C ALA A 312 0.69 15.41 15.15
N THR A 313 -0.53 15.38 14.62
CA THR A 313 -1.34 14.16 14.61
C THR A 313 -0.87 13.20 13.53
N PRO A 314 -0.96 11.87 13.73
CA PRO A 314 -0.68 10.90 12.70
C PRO A 314 -1.52 11.11 11.45
N GLN A 315 -0.99 10.69 10.33
CA GLN A 315 -1.68 10.76 9.04
C GLN A 315 -1.34 9.52 8.20
N PRO A 316 -2.22 9.16 7.25
CA PRO A 316 -1.99 8.00 6.40
C PRO A 316 -1.01 8.34 5.27
N TYR A 317 0.23 7.84 5.37
CA TYR A 317 1.27 8.01 4.36
C TYR A 317 1.11 7.06 3.16
N TRP A 318 0.27 6.02 3.28
CA TRP A 318 -0.01 5.05 2.21
C TRP A 318 -1.06 5.54 1.20
N ILE A 319 -1.98 6.45 1.55
CA ILE A 319 -3.13 6.83 0.73
C ILE A 319 -2.73 7.33 -0.67
N ASN A 320 -1.63 8.07 -0.78
CA ASN A 320 -1.21 8.70 -2.04
C ASN A 320 -0.15 7.90 -2.81
N THR A 321 -0.08 6.58 -2.61
CA THR A 321 0.95 5.76 -3.21
C THR A 321 0.38 4.66 -4.10
N SER A 322 1.14 4.31 -5.13
CA SER A 322 0.79 3.24 -6.07
C SER A 322 0.51 1.91 -5.33
N GLY A 323 -0.69 1.36 -5.50
CA GLY A 323 -1.09 0.07 -4.90
C GLY A 323 -2.46 0.10 -4.24
N ASN A 324 -3.01 1.27 -3.90
CA ASN A 324 -4.36 1.38 -3.33
C ASN A 324 -5.47 0.98 -4.33
N GLU A 325 -5.18 0.97 -5.64
CA GLU A 325 -6.04 0.41 -6.68
C GLU A 325 -6.44 -1.05 -6.41
N LEU A 326 -5.57 -1.82 -5.75
CA LEU A 326 -5.88 -3.21 -5.37
C LEU A 326 -7.06 -3.27 -4.41
N VAL A 327 -7.09 -2.40 -3.39
CA VAL A 327 -8.20 -2.32 -2.43
C VAL A 327 -9.47 -1.84 -3.14
N GLY A 328 -9.37 -0.85 -4.04
CA GLY A 328 -10.49 -0.39 -4.87
C GLY A 328 -11.07 -1.53 -5.71
N ARG A 329 -10.23 -2.25 -6.45
CA ARG A 329 -10.64 -3.43 -7.27
C ARG A 329 -11.30 -4.52 -6.42
N PHE A 330 -10.79 -4.76 -5.21
CA PHE A 330 -11.37 -5.72 -4.27
C PHE A 330 -12.77 -5.28 -3.83
N ILE A 331 -12.93 -4.02 -3.46
CA ILE A 331 -14.21 -3.45 -3.03
C ILE A 331 -15.24 -3.49 -4.18
N ASP A 332 -14.83 -3.17 -5.40
CA ASP A 332 -15.69 -3.18 -6.59
C ASP A 332 -16.22 -4.59 -6.91
N LYS A 333 -15.43 -5.64 -6.66
CA LYS A 333 -15.81 -7.04 -6.87
C LYS A 333 -16.55 -7.67 -5.69
N ALA A 334 -16.66 -6.97 -4.55
CA ALA A 334 -17.23 -7.52 -3.32
C ALA A 334 -18.74 -7.81 -3.48
N ASP A 335 -19.11 -9.07 -3.27
CA ASP A 335 -20.48 -9.48 -3.07
C ASP A 335 -20.98 -9.12 -1.66
N GLN A 336 -22.23 -9.44 -1.32
CA GLN A 336 -22.80 -9.08 -0.02
C GLN A 336 -22.05 -9.74 1.16
N THR A 337 -21.59 -10.96 1.00
CA THR A 337 -20.82 -11.67 2.05
C THR A 337 -19.48 -10.98 2.28
N THR A 338 -18.77 -10.69 1.20
CA THR A 338 -17.48 -9.97 1.25
C THR A 338 -17.62 -8.57 1.84
N ARG A 339 -18.70 -7.85 1.51
CA ARG A 339 -18.98 -6.53 2.11
C ARG A 339 -19.19 -6.61 3.61
N ASN A 340 -19.94 -7.61 4.09
CA ASN A 340 -20.13 -7.82 5.53
C ASN A 340 -18.78 -8.13 6.21
N GLU A 341 -17.91 -8.93 5.59
CA GLU A 341 -16.57 -9.23 6.10
C GLU A 341 -15.65 -7.99 6.14
N ILE A 342 -15.74 -7.12 5.14
CA ILE A 342 -15.03 -5.83 5.17
C ILE A 342 -15.55 -4.95 6.33
N GLU A 343 -16.86 -4.94 6.57
CA GLU A 343 -17.45 -4.23 7.71
C GLU A 343 -16.91 -4.78 9.04
N GLU A 344 -16.85 -6.11 9.21
CA GLU A 344 -16.25 -6.75 10.40
C GLU A 344 -14.78 -6.32 10.60
N LEU A 345 -13.97 -6.32 9.53
CA LEU A 345 -12.59 -5.87 9.58
C LEU A 345 -12.47 -4.39 9.98
N LEU A 346 -13.32 -3.52 9.44
CA LEU A 346 -13.36 -2.10 9.80
C LEU A 346 -13.78 -1.88 11.26
N MET A 347 -14.60 -2.77 11.82
CA MET A 347 -14.94 -2.78 13.25
C MET A 347 -13.79 -3.25 14.15
N GLY A 348 -12.68 -3.72 13.57
CA GLY A 348 -11.54 -4.29 14.29
C GLY A 348 -11.71 -5.76 14.64
N ASN A 349 -12.72 -6.43 14.07
CA ASN A 349 -12.93 -7.86 14.21
C ASN A 349 -12.00 -8.65 13.29
N VAL A 350 -11.92 -9.95 13.53
CA VAL A 350 -11.11 -10.90 12.77
C VAL A 350 -12.01 -11.73 11.87
N ILE A 351 -11.56 -11.99 10.64
CA ILE A 351 -12.22 -12.92 9.73
C ILE A 351 -11.34 -14.13 9.47
N GLU A 352 -11.94 -15.28 9.13
CA GLU A 352 -11.21 -16.49 8.79
C GLU A 352 -11.23 -16.72 7.28
N LYS A 353 -10.04 -16.87 6.67
CA LYS A 353 -9.88 -17.08 5.23
C LYS A 353 -8.86 -18.15 4.90
N ALA A 354 -9.16 -18.96 3.89
CA ALA A 354 -8.16 -19.80 3.25
C ALA A 354 -7.25 -18.90 2.38
N VAL A 355 -5.98 -18.76 2.75
CA VAL A 355 -5.02 -17.91 2.05
C VAL A 355 -4.09 -18.75 1.19
N ARG A 356 -3.94 -18.37 -0.06
CA ARG A 356 -2.92 -18.88 -0.97
C ARG A 356 -1.75 -17.92 -1.01
N LEU A 357 -0.60 -18.34 -0.49
CA LEU A 357 0.62 -17.53 -0.54
C LEU A 357 1.27 -17.51 -1.92
N GLU A 358 0.90 -18.46 -2.80
CA GLU A 358 1.40 -18.58 -4.17
C GLU A 358 0.25 -18.36 -5.14
N LEU A 359 0.29 -17.24 -5.87
CA LEU A 359 -0.69 -16.90 -6.91
C LEU A 359 0.02 -16.40 -8.16
N THR A 360 -0.52 -16.73 -9.33
CA THR A 360 -0.16 -16.03 -10.57
C THR A 360 -0.98 -14.75 -10.71
N TYR A 361 -0.49 -13.79 -11.48
CA TYR A 361 -1.27 -12.57 -11.74
C TYR A 361 -2.58 -12.88 -12.49
N ASP A 362 -2.59 -13.88 -13.38
CA ASP A 362 -3.80 -14.32 -14.08
C ASP A 362 -4.87 -14.90 -13.12
N GLU A 363 -4.46 -15.44 -11.96
CA GLU A 363 -5.37 -16.02 -10.98
C GLU A 363 -5.97 -14.97 -10.04
N ILE A 364 -5.31 -13.82 -9.85
CA ILE A 364 -5.71 -12.81 -8.85
C ILE A 364 -7.18 -12.42 -9.03
N ASP A 365 -7.61 -12.20 -10.27
CA ASP A 365 -8.95 -11.70 -10.57
C ASP A 365 -10.02 -12.80 -10.75
N ASN A 366 -9.62 -14.08 -10.71
CA ASN A 366 -10.54 -15.19 -11.01
C ASN A 366 -11.49 -15.50 -9.84
N ASN A 367 -11.09 -15.19 -8.61
CA ASN A 367 -11.88 -15.48 -7.42
C ASN A 367 -11.63 -14.42 -6.35
N ILE A 368 -12.66 -14.05 -5.60
CA ILE A 368 -12.58 -13.14 -4.45
C ILE A 368 -11.61 -13.65 -3.36
N ASP A 369 -11.48 -14.95 -3.17
CA ASP A 369 -10.56 -15.55 -2.21
C ASP A 369 -9.09 -15.28 -2.56
N ASN A 370 -8.77 -15.17 -3.85
CA ASN A 370 -7.43 -14.81 -4.30
C ASN A 370 -7.12 -13.34 -3.97
N LEU A 371 -8.11 -12.45 -4.05
CA LEU A 371 -7.96 -11.06 -3.65
C LEU A 371 -7.70 -10.91 -2.15
N TRP A 372 -8.36 -11.71 -1.29
CA TRP A 372 -8.04 -11.79 0.13
C TRP A 372 -6.56 -12.19 0.36
N SER A 373 -6.09 -13.17 -0.39
CA SER A 373 -4.70 -13.62 -0.33
C SER A 373 -3.71 -12.53 -0.73
N VAL A 374 -4.03 -11.74 -1.76
CA VAL A 374 -3.19 -10.63 -2.21
C VAL A 374 -3.21 -9.48 -1.19
N LEU A 375 -4.37 -9.13 -0.62
CA LEU A 375 -4.45 -8.12 0.44
C LEU A 375 -3.59 -8.49 1.65
N PHE A 376 -3.56 -9.77 2.01
CA PHE A 376 -2.71 -10.27 3.09
C PHE A 376 -1.22 -10.17 2.75
N THR A 377 -0.80 -10.67 1.60
CA THR A 377 0.61 -10.69 1.21
C THR A 377 1.18 -9.30 0.91
N THR A 378 0.34 -8.36 0.50
CA THR A 378 0.74 -6.97 0.22
C THR A 378 0.63 -6.03 1.43
N GLY A 379 0.13 -6.52 2.59
CA GLY A 379 0.11 -5.79 3.86
C GLY A 379 -1.15 -4.96 4.13
N TYR A 380 -2.20 -5.07 3.30
CA TYR A 380 -3.50 -4.47 3.65
C TYR A 380 -4.23 -5.26 4.74
N LEU A 381 -3.90 -6.53 4.89
CA LEU A 381 -4.32 -7.37 6.00
C LEU A 381 -3.11 -8.01 6.66
N THR A 382 -3.27 -8.40 7.91
CA THR A 382 -2.27 -9.14 8.67
C THR A 382 -2.91 -10.32 9.39
N GLN A 383 -2.09 -11.30 9.80
CA GLN A 383 -2.57 -12.41 10.62
C GLN A 383 -2.74 -11.98 12.08
N ALA A 384 -3.85 -12.35 12.71
CA ALA A 384 -4.09 -12.14 14.14
C ALA A 384 -3.41 -13.21 15.00
N ASP A 385 -3.42 -14.45 14.52
CA ASP A 385 -2.85 -15.64 15.16
C ASP A 385 -2.14 -16.52 14.12
N ARG A 386 -1.39 -17.53 14.61
CA ARG A 386 -0.79 -18.53 13.71
C ARG A 386 -1.87 -19.29 12.93
N GLN A 387 -1.50 -19.68 11.72
CA GLN A 387 -2.34 -20.49 10.83
C GLN A 387 -2.68 -21.83 11.47
N GLU A 388 -3.95 -22.23 11.35
CA GLU A 388 -4.43 -23.58 11.64
C GLU A 388 -5.08 -24.19 10.38
N ASN A 389 -4.62 -25.36 9.96
CA ASN A 389 -5.19 -26.11 8.83
C ASN A 389 -5.35 -25.34 7.50
N GLY A 390 -4.45 -24.38 7.20
CA GLY A 390 -4.53 -23.56 5.98
C GLY A 390 -5.49 -22.38 6.07
N ILE A 391 -6.12 -22.17 7.21
CA ILE A 391 -7.02 -21.04 7.47
C ILE A 391 -6.28 -20.00 8.28
N TYR A 392 -6.31 -18.75 7.82
CA TYR A 392 -5.70 -17.60 8.49
C TYR A 392 -6.79 -16.74 9.14
N LYS A 393 -6.52 -16.30 10.35
CA LYS A 393 -7.29 -15.26 11.02
C LYS A 393 -6.74 -13.91 10.62
N LEU A 394 -7.47 -13.19 9.77
CA LEU A 394 -7.04 -11.93 9.19
C LEU A 394 -7.69 -10.74 9.89
N LYS A 395 -6.92 -9.66 10.04
CA LYS A 395 -7.39 -8.35 10.54
C LYS A 395 -6.75 -7.21 9.75
N ILE A 396 -7.31 -6.02 9.83
CA ILE A 396 -6.63 -4.78 9.42
C ILE A 396 -5.52 -4.50 10.44
N PRO A 397 -4.27 -4.24 10.01
CA PRO A 397 -3.15 -4.09 10.93
C PRO A 397 -3.31 -2.89 11.87
N ASN A 398 -3.73 -1.73 11.36
CA ASN A 398 -3.67 -0.47 12.08
C ASN A 398 -4.65 0.58 11.55
N GLU A 399 -4.66 1.77 12.17
CA GLU A 399 -5.54 2.87 11.79
C GLU A 399 -5.22 3.42 10.39
N GLU A 400 -3.94 3.48 9.99
CA GLU A 400 -3.56 3.94 8.66
C GLU A 400 -4.22 3.13 7.56
N ILE A 401 -4.10 1.80 7.63
CA ILE A 401 -4.70 0.91 6.63
C ILE A 401 -6.24 0.95 6.72
N ARG A 402 -6.79 1.15 7.91
CA ARG A 402 -8.25 1.37 8.06
C ARG A 402 -8.71 2.61 7.30
N GLU A 403 -7.95 3.70 7.37
CA GLU A 403 -8.23 4.92 6.59
C GLU A 403 -8.10 4.69 5.07
N VAL A 404 -7.17 3.85 4.61
CA VAL A 404 -7.08 3.45 3.20
C VAL A 404 -8.37 2.74 2.75
N PHE A 405 -8.89 1.78 3.52
CA PHE A 405 -10.16 1.12 3.19
C PHE A 405 -11.33 2.12 3.17
N LYS A 406 -11.44 2.98 4.17
CA LYS A 406 -12.48 4.02 4.22
C LYS A 406 -12.43 4.95 3.01
N PHE A 407 -11.22 5.38 2.62
CA PHE A 407 -11.02 6.24 1.46
C PHE A 407 -11.48 5.57 0.16
N GLN A 408 -11.09 4.31 -0.07
CA GLN A 408 -11.48 3.56 -1.27
C GLN A 408 -12.98 3.28 -1.33
N ILE A 409 -13.60 2.97 -0.18
CA ILE A 409 -15.06 2.81 -0.08
C ILE A 409 -15.78 4.12 -0.43
N LYS A 410 -15.27 5.24 0.03
CA LYS A 410 -15.82 6.57 -0.30
C LYS A 410 -15.68 6.88 -1.79
N GLU A 411 -14.54 6.57 -2.40
CA GLU A 411 -14.34 6.73 -3.85
C GLU A 411 -15.29 5.85 -4.66
N MET A 412 -15.39 4.55 -4.32
CA MET A 412 -16.34 3.65 -4.96
C MET A 412 -17.78 4.17 -4.86
N PHE A 413 -18.16 4.64 -3.67
CA PHE A 413 -19.48 5.23 -3.43
C PHE A 413 -19.73 6.42 -4.34
N ASN A 414 -18.83 7.39 -4.38
CA ASN A 414 -18.93 8.57 -5.23
C ASN A 414 -19.07 8.18 -6.71
N ASN A 415 -18.24 7.22 -7.18
CA ASN A 415 -18.28 6.72 -8.54
C ASN A 415 -19.61 6.01 -8.87
N THR A 416 -20.15 5.23 -7.92
CA THR A 416 -21.42 4.50 -8.09
C THR A 416 -22.59 5.46 -8.14
N VAL A 417 -22.63 6.44 -7.23
CA VAL A 417 -23.68 7.46 -7.18
C VAL A 417 -23.67 8.33 -8.43
N MET A 418 -22.48 8.77 -8.89
CA MET A 418 -22.36 9.65 -10.06
C MET A 418 -22.66 8.95 -11.40
N ARG A 419 -22.54 7.62 -11.48
CA ARG A 419 -22.82 6.85 -12.70
C ARG A 419 -24.32 6.69 -13.00
N ASN A 420 -25.19 6.74 -11.99
CA ASN A 420 -26.63 6.52 -12.17
C ASN A 420 -27.43 7.83 -12.19
N ARG A 421 -27.23 8.60 -13.24
CA ARG A 421 -27.80 9.94 -13.41
C ARG A 421 -29.34 9.96 -13.33
N ASP A 422 -30.02 8.91 -13.82
CA ASP A 422 -31.49 8.85 -13.80
C ASP A 422 -32.01 8.63 -12.37
N GLU A 423 -31.35 7.80 -11.57
CA GLU A 423 -31.69 7.63 -10.16
C GLU A 423 -31.42 8.90 -9.36
N LEU A 424 -30.32 9.62 -9.62
CA LEU A 424 -30.02 10.90 -9.00
C LEU A 424 -31.05 11.98 -9.38
N ASN A 425 -31.41 12.08 -10.64
CA ASN A 425 -32.45 13.02 -11.08
C ASN A 425 -33.79 12.74 -10.39
N SER A 426 -34.14 11.45 -10.26
CA SER A 426 -35.35 11.03 -9.51
C SER A 426 -35.26 11.37 -8.03
N PHE A 427 -34.08 11.25 -7.43
CA PHE A 427 -33.80 11.60 -6.04
C PHE A 427 -33.93 13.09 -5.79
N TRP A 428 -33.32 13.93 -6.61
CA TRP A 428 -33.40 15.39 -6.50
C TRP A 428 -34.83 15.87 -6.71
N LYS A 429 -35.52 15.30 -7.68
CA LYS A 429 -36.94 15.60 -7.90
C LYS A 429 -37.79 15.26 -6.68
N ALA A 430 -37.52 14.15 -6.00
CA ALA A 430 -38.25 13.76 -4.79
C ALA A 430 -38.09 14.80 -3.65
N PHE A 431 -36.91 15.42 -3.53
CA PHE A 431 -36.70 16.54 -2.59
C PHE A 431 -37.45 17.81 -3.01
N SER A 432 -37.47 18.14 -4.30
CA SER A 432 -38.21 19.29 -4.80
C SER A 432 -39.75 19.14 -4.64
N ASP A 433 -40.24 17.90 -4.75
CA ASP A 433 -41.65 17.56 -4.70
C ASP A 433 -42.18 17.27 -3.27
N GLY A 434 -41.32 17.27 -2.25
CA GLY A 434 -41.72 16.91 -0.88
C GLY A 434 -42.03 15.42 -0.69
N ASN A 435 -41.47 14.53 -1.53
CA ASN A 435 -41.81 13.11 -1.55
C ASN A 435 -40.92 12.29 -0.59
N ALA A 436 -41.19 12.37 0.71
CA ALA A 436 -40.47 11.67 1.76
C ALA A 436 -40.38 10.14 1.54
N PRO A 437 -41.44 9.40 1.16
CA PRO A 437 -41.34 7.96 0.92
C PRO A 437 -40.34 7.61 -0.18
N LYS A 438 -40.27 8.40 -1.25
CA LYS A 438 -39.35 8.17 -2.35
C LYS A 438 -37.88 8.44 -1.97
N ILE A 439 -37.65 9.48 -1.19
CA ILE A 439 -36.33 9.79 -0.62
C ILE A 439 -35.89 8.66 0.30
N GLU A 440 -36.76 8.18 1.21
CA GLU A 440 -36.50 7.07 2.13
C GLU A 440 -36.16 5.78 1.39
N GLU A 441 -36.91 5.43 0.33
CA GLU A 441 -36.64 4.27 -0.53
C GLU A 441 -35.25 4.35 -1.19
N GLN A 442 -34.95 5.50 -1.81
CA GLN A 442 -33.70 5.67 -2.55
C GLN A 442 -32.48 5.74 -1.64
N LEU A 443 -32.57 6.45 -0.50
CA LEU A 443 -31.51 6.47 0.51
C LEU A 443 -31.26 5.07 1.08
N THR A 444 -32.32 4.34 1.44
CA THR A 444 -32.19 2.96 1.98
C THR A 444 -31.59 2.02 0.93
N LYS A 445 -31.99 2.13 -0.34
CA LYS A 445 -31.43 1.35 -1.46
C LYS A 445 -29.93 1.63 -1.63
N THR A 446 -29.56 2.91 -1.67
CA THR A 446 -28.17 3.34 -1.84
C THR A 446 -27.30 2.91 -0.66
N LEU A 447 -27.76 3.13 0.58
CA LEU A 447 -27.07 2.67 1.79
C LEU A 447 -26.91 1.15 1.83
N SER A 448 -27.93 0.39 1.36
CA SER A 448 -27.86 -1.08 1.32
C SER A 448 -26.87 -1.62 0.30
N SER A 449 -26.64 -0.87 -0.78
CA SER A 449 -25.66 -1.22 -1.82
C SER A 449 -24.23 -0.79 -1.49
N THR A 450 -24.03 -0.02 -0.43
CA THR A 450 -22.71 0.46 0.02
C THR A 450 -22.18 -0.36 1.19
N ILE A 451 -20.87 -0.29 1.43
CA ILE A 451 -20.23 -0.83 2.63
C ILE A 451 -20.42 0.20 3.76
N SER A 452 -20.98 -0.23 4.89
CA SER A 452 -21.15 0.64 6.05
C SER A 452 -19.81 0.82 6.76
N VAL A 453 -19.16 1.94 6.53
CA VAL A 453 -17.84 2.27 7.12
C VAL A 453 -17.97 2.71 8.59
N PHE A 454 -19.18 3.07 9.05
CA PHE A 454 -19.39 3.83 10.29
C PHE A 454 -20.35 3.20 11.31
N ASP A 455 -20.80 1.98 11.07
CA ASP A 455 -21.53 1.19 12.10
C ASP A 455 -20.61 0.71 13.24
N THR A 456 -19.35 1.12 13.18
CA THR A 456 -18.34 0.83 14.18
C THR A 456 -18.55 1.65 15.45
N LYS A 457 -17.87 1.30 16.54
CA LYS A 457 -17.87 1.91 17.88
C LYS A 457 -17.61 3.44 17.95
N GLY A 458 -17.79 4.16 16.83
CA GLY A 458 -17.67 5.61 16.77
C GLY A 458 -18.73 6.32 17.61
N SER A 459 -18.38 7.52 18.11
CA SER A 459 -19.32 8.40 18.81
C SER A 459 -20.52 8.75 17.92
N GLU A 460 -21.65 9.13 18.51
CA GLU A 460 -22.84 9.57 17.76
C GLU A 460 -22.49 10.69 16.77
N THR A 461 -21.62 11.61 17.16
CA THR A 461 -21.12 12.70 16.31
C THR A 461 -20.38 12.21 15.07
N GLN A 462 -19.57 11.15 15.17
CA GLN A 462 -18.88 10.58 14.02
C GLN A 462 -19.84 9.91 13.02
N LYS A 463 -20.92 9.32 13.53
CA LYS A 463 -21.97 8.73 12.70
C LYS A 463 -22.79 9.80 11.99
N GLU A 464 -23.16 10.87 12.67
CA GLU A 464 -23.85 12.01 12.06
C GLU A 464 -23.01 12.64 10.95
N ASN A 465 -21.72 12.86 11.19
CA ASN A 465 -20.80 13.40 10.18
C ASN A 465 -20.72 12.55 8.91
N PHE A 466 -20.82 11.23 9.04
CA PHE A 466 -20.86 10.35 7.86
C PHE A 466 -22.14 10.55 7.04
N TYR A 467 -23.31 10.41 7.66
CA TYR A 467 -24.56 10.54 6.93
C TYR A 467 -24.74 11.95 6.37
N HIS A 468 -24.19 12.95 7.07
CA HIS A 468 -24.12 14.32 6.57
C HIS A 468 -23.26 14.41 5.29
N ALA A 469 -22.04 13.87 5.32
CA ALA A 469 -21.14 13.85 4.15
C ALA A 469 -21.73 13.02 2.99
N PHE A 470 -22.35 11.87 3.32
CA PHE A 470 -23.03 11.00 2.37
C PHE A 470 -24.17 11.71 1.64
N LEU A 471 -25.09 12.32 2.40
CA LEU A 471 -26.23 13.03 1.82
C LEU A 471 -25.79 14.27 1.06
N SER A 472 -24.87 15.07 1.61
CA SER A 472 -24.31 16.24 0.94
C SER A 472 -23.67 15.87 -0.41
N GLY A 473 -22.93 14.75 -0.47
CA GLY A 473 -22.33 14.24 -1.71
C GLY A 473 -23.37 13.91 -2.79
N MET A 474 -24.51 13.33 -2.41
CA MET A 474 -25.61 13.06 -3.34
C MET A 474 -26.32 14.34 -3.82
N LEU A 475 -26.39 15.36 -2.98
CA LEU A 475 -27.11 16.62 -3.27
C LEU A 475 -26.27 17.58 -4.10
N VAL A 476 -24.97 17.70 -3.84
CA VAL A 476 -24.04 18.57 -4.58
C VAL A 476 -23.93 18.20 -6.07
N GLY A 477 -24.26 16.97 -6.43
CA GLY A 477 -24.30 16.54 -7.84
C GLY A 477 -25.37 17.21 -8.70
N ASN A 478 -26.34 17.91 -8.10
CA ASN A 478 -27.37 18.67 -8.84
C ASN A 478 -26.80 20.04 -9.25
N PRO A 479 -26.69 20.32 -10.56
CA PRO A 479 -26.13 21.58 -11.05
C PRO A 479 -26.97 22.82 -10.72
N ASP A 480 -28.25 22.62 -10.45
CA ASP A 480 -29.23 23.71 -10.21
C ASP A 480 -29.37 24.05 -8.70
N TRP A 481 -28.54 23.42 -7.85
CA TRP A 481 -28.60 23.55 -6.40
C TRP A 481 -27.32 24.10 -5.78
N GLY A 482 -27.45 25.21 -5.03
CA GLY A 482 -26.44 25.67 -4.11
C GLY A 482 -26.56 24.90 -2.78
N VAL A 483 -25.71 23.87 -2.56
CA VAL A 483 -25.73 23.08 -1.32
C VAL A 483 -24.76 23.65 -0.31
N ILE A 484 -25.24 24.08 0.85
CA ILE A 484 -24.49 24.71 1.92
C ILE A 484 -24.56 23.82 3.17
N SER A 485 -23.42 23.41 3.69
CA SER A 485 -23.30 22.56 4.88
C SER A 485 -22.96 23.40 6.12
N ASN A 486 -23.51 23.03 7.26
CA ASN A 486 -23.24 23.66 8.57
C ASN A 486 -23.37 25.19 8.54
N ARG A 487 -24.42 25.68 7.93
CA ARG A 487 -24.66 27.12 7.79
C ARG A 487 -25.32 27.67 9.05
N GLU A 488 -24.79 28.78 9.55
CA GLU A 488 -25.47 29.56 10.59
C GLU A 488 -26.81 30.10 10.07
N SER A 489 -27.88 29.76 10.76
CA SER A 489 -29.25 30.20 10.43
C SER A 489 -30.11 30.27 11.69
N GLY A 490 -30.80 31.36 11.89
CA GLY A 490 -31.56 31.61 13.09
C GLY A 490 -30.69 31.52 14.36
N ASN A 491 -31.09 30.65 15.30
CA ASN A 491 -30.41 30.48 16.58
C ASN A 491 -29.48 29.22 16.61
N GLY A 492 -28.83 28.86 15.48
CA GLY A 492 -27.96 27.71 15.42
C GLY A 492 -27.39 27.46 14.03
N PHE A 493 -26.94 26.23 13.80
CA PHE A 493 -26.38 25.78 12.54
C PHE A 493 -27.27 24.67 11.97
N ALA A 494 -27.78 24.87 10.75
CA ALA A 494 -28.49 23.83 10.02
C ALA A 494 -27.49 22.87 9.37
N ASP A 495 -27.75 21.57 9.39
CA ASP A 495 -26.86 20.58 8.80
C ASP A 495 -26.68 20.81 7.30
N ILE A 496 -27.77 20.93 6.54
CA ILE A 496 -27.74 21.21 5.10
C ILE A 496 -28.84 22.22 4.74
N ILE A 497 -28.45 23.26 4.01
CA ILE A 497 -29.34 24.19 3.33
C ILE A 497 -29.12 24.09 1.83
N ILE A 498 -30.22 24.08 1.05
CA ILE A 498 -30.17 24.08 -0.41
C ILE A 498 -30.88 25.32 -0.94
N GLU A 499 -30.12 26.06 -1.73
CA GLU A 499 -30.64 27.13 -2.56
C GLU A 499 -30.98 26.57 -3.94
N ASN A 500 -32.22 26.59 -4.32
CA ASN A 500 -32.69 26.14 -5.62
C ASN A 500 -32.46 27.25 -6.68
N GLU A 501 -32.28 26.89 -7.97
CA GLU A 501 -32.28 27.83 -9.09
C GLU A 501 -33.58 28.69 -9.12
N ASN A 502 -34.74 28.13 -8.72
CA ASN A 502 -35.91 28.90 -8.45
C ASN A 502 -35.70 29.82 -7.24
N PRO A 503 -35.66 31.15 -7.44
CA PRO A 503 -35.31 32.10 -6.37
C PRO A 503 -36.29 32.11 -5.18
N ASP A 504 -37.49 31.54 -5.34
CA ASP A 504 -38.48 31.46 -4.26
C ASP A 504 -38.40 30.16 -3.46
N ALA A 505 -37.71 29.13 -4.01
CA ALA A 505 -37.67 27.81 -3.41
C ALA A 505 -36.36 27.58 -2.60
N GLY A 506 -36.50 26.84 -1.49
CA GLY A 506 -35.37 26.43 -0.66
C GLY A 506 -35.67 25.15 0.10
N ILE A 507 -34.59 24.46 0.55
CA ILE A 507 -34.71 23.23 1.31
C ILE A 507 -33.81 23.30 2.54
N ILE A 508 -34.31 22.84 3.67
CA ILE A 508 -33.58 22.69 4.93
C ILE A 508 -33.60 21.22 5.32
N ILE A 509 -32.47 20.68 5.68
CA ILE A 509 -32.33 19.28 6.12
C ILE A 509 -31.62 19.24 7.46
N GLU A 510 -32.18 18.55 8.41
CA GLU A 510 -31.58 18.23 9.70
C GLU A 510 -31.47 16.72 9.87
N LEU A 511 -30.29 16.24 10.26
CA LEU A 511 -29.97 14.83 10.35
C LEU A 511 -29.91 14.37 11.81
N LYS A 512 -30.30 13.12 12.04
CA LYS A 512 -30.14 12.48 13.35
C LYS A 512 -29.69 11.03 13.15
N CYS A 513 -28.88 10.54 14.09
CA CYS A 513 -28.51 9.13 14.18
C CYS A 513 -29.21 8.49 15.37
N THR A 514 -29.62 7.23 15.21
CA THR A 514 -30.26 6.46 16.28
C THR A 514 -29.48 5.21 16.64
N ARG A 515 -29.72 4.70 17.85
CA ARG A 515 -29.13 3.45 18.35
C ARG A 515 -29.96 2.23 17.99
N THR A 516 -31.24 2.42 17.76
CA THR A 516 -32.19 1.34 17.44
C THR A 516 -33.11 1.76 16.29
N LEU A 517 -33.64 0.76 15.58
CA LEU A 517 -34.55 0.96 14.47
C LEU A 517 -35.85 1.65 14.91
N ASN A 518 -36.32 1.38 16.14
CA ASN A 518 -37.58 1.89 16.67
C ASN A 518 -37.52 3.38 16.98
N GLU A 519 -36.35 3.97 17.12
CA GLU A 519 -36.14 5.39 17.44
C GLU A 519 -36.18 6.29 16.20
N LEU A 520 -36.17 5.75 14.98
CA LEU A 520 -36.08 6.53 13.74
C LEU A 520 -37.17 7.61 13.63
N THR A 521 -38.43 7.25 13.89
CA THR A 521 -39.55 8.20 13.77
C THR A 521 -39.43 9.36 14.79
N SER A 522 -39.14 9.02 16.06
CA SER A 522 -38.98 10.05 17.09
C SER A 522 -37.76 10.94 16.86
N ALA A 523 -36.69 10.39 16.21
CA ALA A 523 -35.53 11.18 15.84
C ALA A 523 -35.81 12.16 14.70
N CYS A 524 -36.61 11.76 13.70
CA CYS A 524 -37.09 12.69 12.67
C CYS A 524 -37.96 13.83 13.27
N GLU A 525 -38.84 13.52 14.22
CA GLU A 525 -39.65 14.51 14.91
C GLU A 525 -38.77 15.50 15.69
N LYS A 526 -37.70 15.02 16.35
CA LYS A 526 -36.71 15.88 17.02
C LYS A 526 -35.98 16.78 16.03
N ALA A 527 -35.59 16.26 14.87
CA ALA A 527 -34.99 17.06 13.80
C ALA A 527 -35.94 18.18 13.32
N MET A 528 -37.19 17.83 13.06
CA MET A 528 -38.19 18.81 12.66
C MET A 528 -38.46 19.86 13.74
N THR A 529 -38.50 19.46 15.01
CA THR A 529 -38.63 20.39 16.15
C THR A 529 -37.43 21.33 16.22
N GLN A 530 -36.22 20.82 16.03
CA GLN A 530 -35.00 21.63 16.02
C GLN A 530 -34.99 22.67 14.90
N ILE A 531 -35.42 22.31 13.67
CA ILE A 531 -35.56 23.27 12.57
C ILE A 531 -36.48 24.44 12.97
N ARG A 532 -37.64 24.14 13.56
CA ARG A 532 -38.60 25.14 13.98
C ARG A 532 -38.12 26.00 15.15
N ASP A 533 -37.66 25.36 16.23
CA ASP A 533 -37.26 26.06 17.47
C ASP A 533 -36.02 26.95 17.25
N ARG A 534 -35.12 26.53 16.36
CA ARG A 534 -33.92 27.28 16.02
C ARG A 534 -34.10 28.22 14.84
N ARG A 535 -35.26 28.22 14.18
CA ARG A 535 -35.61 29.09 13.05
C ARG A 535 -34.61 28.96 11.90
N TYR A 536 -34.29 27.73 11.50
CA TYR A 536 -33.31 27.47 10.41
C TYR A 536 -33.80 27.97 9.04
N ASP A 537 -35.08 28.35 8.90
CA ASP A 537 -35.61 28.99 7.71
C ASP A 537 -35.24 30.48 7.58
N GLU A 538 -34.71 31.10 8.64
CA GLU A 538 -34.42 32.55 8.67
C GLU A 538 -33.40 32.95 7.58
N TYR A 539 -32.36 32.14 7.36
CA TYR A 539 -31.38 32.40 6.30
C TYR A 539 -32.05 32.45 4.91
N LEU A 540 -32.83 31.43 4.55
CA LEU A 540 -33.49 31.35 3.24
C LEU A 540 -34.53 32.46 3.06
N ARG A 541 -35.27 32.83 4.14
CA ARG A 541 -36.21 33.92 4.09
C ARG A 541 -35.55 35.29 3.92
N ASN A 542 -34.39 35.50 4.52
CA ASN A 542 -33.59 36.71 4.33
C ASN A 542 -33.05 36.83 2.89
N GLU A 543 -32.83 35.70 2.22
CA GLU A 543 -32.50 35.64 0.79
C GLU A 543 -33.75 35.77 -0.12
N GLY A 544 -34.93 36.02 0.45
CA GLY A 544 -36.17 36.23 -0.27
C GLY A 544 -36.94 34.96 -0.65
N ARG A 545 -36.54 33.79 -0.14
CA ARG A 545 -37.16 32.49 -0.45
C ARG A 545 -38.34 32.24 0.50
N ASN A 546 -39.50 31.93 -0.05
CA ASN A 546 -40.73 31.72 0.73
C ASN A 546 -41.30 30.30 0.59
N ASP A 547 -40.99 29.61 -0.50
CA ASP A 547 -41.37 28.22 -0.73
C ASP A 547 -40.31 27.26 -0.17
N ILE A 548 -40.38 26.98 1.13
CA ILE A 548 -39.33 26.24 1.86
C ILE A 548 -39.84 24.87 2.30
N TRP A 549 -39.12 23.81 1.89
CA TRP A 549 -39.28 22.46 2.40
C TRP A 549 -38.31 22.18 3.55
N ALA A 550 -38.81 21.65 4.67
CA ALA A 550 -38.00 21.18 5.79
C ALA A 550 -38.04 19.66 5.88
N TYR A 551 -36.89 19.05 6.02
CA TYR A 551 -36.69 17.60 6.12
C TYR A 551 -36.00 17.25 7.41
N GLY A 552 -36.61 16.36 8.22
CA GLY A 552 -35.98 15.65 9.31
C GLY A 552 -35.64 14.23 8.84
N ILE A 553 -34.36 13.91 8.77
CA ILE A 553 -33.88 12.60 8.29
C ILE A 553 -33.14 11.90 9.42
N ALA A 554 -33.61 10.70 9.79
CA ALA A 554 -32.96 9.90 10.80
C ALA A 554 -32.38 8.61 10.19
N PHE A 555 -31.17 8.23 10.63
CA PHE A 555 -30.47 7.06 10.14
C PHE A 555 -30.24 6.04 11.26
N TYR A 556 -30.42 4.77 10.91
CA TYR A 556 -30.00 3.61 11.69
C TYR A 556 -29.37 2.58 10.75
N LYS A 557 -28.05 2.44 10.80
CA LYS A 557 -27.31 1.55 9.89
C LYS A 557 -27.64 1.84 8.41
N LYS A 558 -28.07 0.82 7.67
CA LYS A 558 -28.46 0.92 6.25
C LYS A 558 -29.91 1.32 6.03
N ARG A 559 -30.57 1.85 7.05
CA ARG A 559 -31.98 2.30 6.97
C ARG A 559 -32.12 3.74 7.38
N CYS A 560 -33.08 4.41 6.79
CA CYS A 560 -33.45 5.75 7.20
C CYS A 560 -34.97 5.90 7.32
N ARG A 561 -35.38 6.99 7.95
CA ARG A 561 -36.72 7.51 7.96
C ARG A 561 -36.68 8.98 7.58
N VAL A 562 -37.65 9.44 6.81
CA VAL A 562 -37.75 10.81 6.33
C VAL A 562 -39.09 11.38 6.72
N VAL A 563 -39.08 12.55 7.36
CA VAL A 563 -40.28 13.37 7.62
C VAL A 563 -40.09 14.70 6.92
N VAL A 564 -41.15 15.19 6.28
CA VAL A 564 -41.10 16.43 5.50
C VAL A 564 -42.29 17.33 5.90
N GLU A 565 -42.03 18.62 5.89
CA GLU A 565 -43.04 19.66 6.12
C GLU A 565 -42.75 20.87 5.21
N LYS A 566 -43.79 21.47 4.67
CA LYS A 566 -43.69 22.74 3.96
C LYS A 566 -43.84 23.87 4.95
N LEU A 567 -42.80 24.69 5.13
CA LEU A 567 -42.84 25.81 6.08
C LEU A 567 -43.66 26.95 5.48
N GLY A 568 -44.82 27.21 6.07
CA GLY A 568 -45.70 28.33 5.70
C GLY A 568 -45.06 29.70 5.95
N VAL A 569 -45.55 30.74 5.27
CA VAL A 569 -45.16 32.15 5.45
C VAL A 569 -45.56 32.62 6.84
#